data_dcda7fd9188974abeefc1e0760d73e90
#
_entry.id   dcda7fd9188974abeefc1e0760d73e90
#
_cell.length_a   1.000
_cell.length_b   1.000
_cell.length_c   1.000
_cell.angle_alpha   90.00
_cell.angle_beta   90.00
_cell.angle_gamma   90.00
#
_symmetry.space_group_name_H-M   'P 1'
#
loop_
_entity.id
_entity.type
_entity.pdbx_description
1 polymer ?
#
loop_
_entity_poly.entity_id
_entity_poly.type
_entity_poly.pdbx_seq_one_letter_code
_entity_poly.pdbx_strand_id
1 'polypeptide(L)'
;MDSAQQLNLQELLKWGISNATKSEDPTIDKPDLEKLDPKWVDIILGKPDAARMKDAMAVIADSSKNIEDRLLAFDELELLVESIDNANDLKPCNLWKPLLAQFQDPSEDIRVFAAWVTATAIQNNPDAAKDWIDANGFDVLEKAVQSETSEKVVAKAVNIVSALVNMSKDHIATLHARGILAKLAAHLHHRPRHAASKRLFHVFRNAIDAVPNLAVLFSAPGWLDGVVDIHIRCTTEDIDYLEKCLAFIVACSLAKPSAGAAPSLKKAVYRELLDVALNPPGDDAEAMDQEVVDQLRTLAA
;
A
#
# COMPACT_ATOMS: atom_id res chain seq x y z
N MET A 1 4.21 43.89 -14.71
CA MET A 1 3.23 43.13 -15.51
C MET A 1 2.90 43.93 -16.74
N ASP A 2 2.99 43.32 -17.89
CA ASP A 2 2.59 43.92 -19.17
C ASP A 2 1.06 44.10 -19.21
N SER A 3 0.56 45.15 -19.90
CA SER A 3 -0.87 45.44 -20.00
C SER A 3 -1.71 44.27 -20.55
N ALA A 4 -1.12 43.46 -21.41
CA ALA A 4 -1.74 42.25 -21.95
C ALA A 4 -1.89 41.17 -20.87
N GLN A 5 -0.93 41.05 -19.92
CA GLN A 5 -1.00 40.14 -18.77
C GLN A 5 -2.13 40.53 -17.81
N GLN A 6 -2.30 41.82 -17.56
CA GLN A 6 -3.37 42.31 -16.70
C GLN A 6 -4.76 42.04 -17.28
N LEU A 7 -4.91 42.19 -18.60
CA LEU A 7 -6.18 41.96 -19.29
C LEU A 7 -6.58 40.46 -19.23
N ASN A 8 -5.64 39.56 -19.48
CA ASN A 8 -5.89 38.11 -19.40
C ASN A 8 -6.24 37.65 -17.98
N LEU A 9 -5.56 38.16 -16.95
CA LEU A 9 -5.88 37.84 -15.56
C LEU A 9 -7.27 38.36 -15.15
N GLN A 10 -7.71 39.49 -15.64
CA GLN A 10 -9.05 40.01 -15.36
C GLN A 10 -10.14 39.18 -16.04
N GLU A 11 -9.97 38.74 -17.27
CA GLU A 11 -10.94 37.89 -17.97
C GLU A 11 -11.01 36.48 -17.36
N LEU A 12 -9.89 35.93 -16.91
CA LEU A 12 -9.84 34.66 -16.17
C LEU A 12 -10.51 34.77 -14.78
N LEU A 13 -10.32 35.88 -14.06
CA LEU A 13 -11.02 36.13 -12.80
C LEU A 13 -12.54 36.21 -13.03
N LYS A 14 -13.00 36.93 -14.06
CA LYS A 14 -14.42 36.99 -14.46
C LYS A 14 -14.96 35.58 -14.77
N TRP A 15 -14.20 34.79 -15.53
CA TRP A 15 -14.56 33.39 -15.82
C TRP A 15 -14.68 32.56 -14.54
N GLY A 16 -13.71 32.64 -13.63
CA GLY A 16 -13.72 31.93 -12.34
C GLY A 16 -14.93 32.33 -11.50
N ILE A 17 -15.24 33.62 -11.39
CA ILE A 17 -16.40 34.15 -10.65
C ILE A 17 -17.71 33.66 -11.30
N SER A 18 -17.84 33.73 -12.62
CA SER A 18 -19.06 33.33 -13.32
C SER A 18 -19.34 31.82 -13.23
N ASN A 19 -18.29 30.97 -13.09
CA ASN A 19 -18.45 29.53 -12.90
C ASN A 19 -18.64 29.12 -11.43
N ALA A 20 -18.07 29.87 -10.48
CA ALA A 20 -18.22 29.59 -9.05
C ALA A 20 -19.63 30.00 -8.54
N THR A 21 -20.20 31.05 -9.09
CA THR A 21 -21.57 31.48 -8.80
C THR A 21 -22.54 30.85 -9.82
N LYS A 22 -23.28 29.81 -9.40
CA LYS A 22 -24.39 29.23 -10.21
C LYS A 22 -25.58 30.19 -10.38
N SER A 23 -25.42 31.49 -10.12
CA SER A 23 -26.46 32.48 -10.25
C SER A 23 -26.35 33.20 -11.60
N GLU A 24 -27.43 33.27 -12.34
CA GLU A 24 -27.60 34.18 -13.49
C GLU A 24 -27.73 35.65 -12.98
N ASP A 25 -26.77 36.10 -12.16
CA ASP A 25 -26.76 37.49 -11.72
C ASP A 25 -26.32 38.39 -12.89
N PRO A 26 -27.24 39.25 -13.42
CA PRO A 26 -26.95 40.08 -14.57
C PRO A 26 -25.90 41.18 -14.28
N THR A 27 -25.47 41.34 -13.02
CA THR A 27 -24.44 42.30 -12.64
C THR A 27 -23.02 41.75 -12.76
N ILE A 28 -22.87 40.42 -12.97
CA ILE A 28 -21.57 39.80 -13.20
C ILE A 28 -21.16 39.98 -14.66
N ASP A 29 -20.08 40.73 -14.83
CA ASP A 29 -19.50 40.99 -16.15
C ASP A 29 -19.00 39.67 -16.77
N LYS A 30 -19.58 39.27 -17.91
CA LYS A 30 -19.22 37.98 -18.53
C LYS A 30 -17.81 38.07 -19.13
N PRO A 31 -17.04 36.97 -19.03
CA PRO A 31 -15.70 36.92 -19.61
C PRO A 31 -15.77 37.02 -21.13
N ASP A 32 -14.90 37.81 -21.71
CA ASP A 32 -14.69 37.85 -23.16
C ASP A 32 -13.64 36.79 -23.53
N LEU A 33 -14.12 35.60 -23.89
CA LEU A 33 -13.26 34.44 -24.19
C LEU A 33 -12.37 34.65 -25.43
N GLU A 34 -12.74 35.59 -26.33
CA GLU A 34 -11.93 35.91 -27.53
C GLU A 34 -10.66 36.69 -27.15
N LYS A 35 -10.64 37.32 -25.97
CA LYS A 35 -9.46 38.02 -25.44
C LYS A 35 -8.53 37.13 -24.61
N LEU A 36 -8.94 35.91 -24.32
CA LEU A 36 -8.09 34.94 -23.62
C LEU A 36 -7.08 34.33 -24.59
N ASP A 37 -5.81 34.68 -24.43
CA ASP A 37 -4.73 33.97 -25.14
C ASP A 37 -4.62 32.54 -24.53
N PRO A 38 -4.77 31.47 -25.34
CA PRO A 38 -4.66 30.08 -24.89
C PRO A 38 -3.39 29.79 -24.06
N LYS A 39 -2.30 30.49 -24.27
CA LYS A 39 -1.06 30.40 -23.50
C LYS A 39 -1.25 30.65 -21.99
N TRP A 40 -2.23 31.53 -21.65
CA TRP A 40 -2.51 31.79 -20.22
C TRP A 40 -3.25 30.67 -19.53
N VAL A 41 -4.06 29.91 -20.27
CA VAL A 41 -4.71 28.71 -19.77
C VAL A 41 -3.64 27.68 -19.43
N ASP A 42 -2.67 27.46 -20.32
CA ASP A 42 -1.54 26.55 -20.08
C ASP A 42 -0.65 27.00 -18.90
N ILE A 43 -0.44 28.32 -18.76
CA ILE A 43 0.35 28.88 -17.64
C ILE A 43 -0.36 28.67 -16.29
N ILE A 44 -1.69 28.77 -16.26
CA ILE A 44 -2.49 28.66 -15.04
C ILE A 44 -2.74 27.20 -14.65
N LEU A 45 -3.04 26.35 -15.62
CA LEU A 45 -3.22 24.93 -15.43
C LEU A 45 -1.89 24.22 -15.14
N GLY A 46 -0.77 24.85 -15.53
CA GLY A 46 0.55 24.25 -15.44
C GLY A 46 0.79 23.16 -16.48
N LYS A 47 1.87 22.42 -16.30
CA LYS A 47 2.17 21.27 -17.17
C LYS A 47 1.14 20.15 -16.90
N PRO A 48 0.66 19.46 -17.95
CA PRO A 48 -0.17 18.27 -17.79
C PRO A 48 0.54 17.23 -16.88
N ASP A 49 -0.23 16.52 -16.05
CA ASP A 49 0.31 15.57 -15.08
C ASP A 49 1.16 14.48 -15.75
N ALA A 50 0.75 13.99 -16.92
CA ALA A 50 1.56 13.05 -17.72
C ALA A 50 2.95 13.60 -18.09
N ALA A 51 3.07 14.91 -18.33
CA ALA A 51 4.38 15.53 -18.59
C ALA A 51 5.19 15.70 -17.30
N ARG A 52 4.55 16.07 -16.18
CA ARG A 52 5.18 16.15 -14.86
C ARG A 52 5.71 14.77 -14.42
N MET A 53 4.92 13.70 -14.59
CA MET A 53 5.33 12.33 -14.30
C MET A 53 6.57 11.91 -15.11
N LYS A 54 6.63 12.27 -16.39
CA LYS A 54 7.81 12.00 -17.24
C LYS A 54 9.03 12.79 -16.79
N ASP A 55 8.87 14.06 -16.45
CA ASP A 55 9.95 14.92 -15.95
C ASP A 55 10.49 14.35 -14.62
N ALA A 56 9.61 14.00 -13.68
CA ALA A 56 9.97 13.39 -12.41
C ALA A 56 10.74 12.07 -12.63
N MET A 57 10.22 11.18 -13.48
CA MET A 57 10.89 9.91 -13.76
C MET A 57 12.26 10.10 -14.44
N ALA A 58 12.42 11.12 -15.27
CA ALA A 58 13.72 11.43 -15.87
C ALA A 58 14.78 11.82 -14.81
N VAL A 59 14.37 12.57 -13.78
CA VAL A 59 15.24 12.90 -12.63
C VAL A 59 15.51 11.67 -11.77
N ILE A 60 14.48 10.87 -11.47
CA ILE A 60 14.59 9.64 -10.67
C ILE A 60 15.58 8.65 -11.32
N ALA A 61 15.52 8.45 -12.62
CA ALA A 61 16.33 7.49 -13.34
C ALA A 61 17.77 7.95 -13.60
N ASP A 62 18.06 9.23 -13.43
CA ASP A 62 19.40 9.79 -13.63
C ASP A 62 20.28 9.62 -12.38
N SER A 63 21.11 8.59 -12.40
CA SER A 63 22.05 8.30 -11.30
C SER A 63 23.15 9.35 -11.12
N SER A 64 23.30 10.32 -12.02
CA SER A 64 24.24 11.43 -11.88
C SER A 64 23.68 12.58 -11.02
N LYS A 65 22.39 12.60 -10.78
CA LYS A 65 21.71 13.55 -9.89
C LYS A 65 22.03 13.23 -8.43
N ASN A 66 22.02 14.27 -7.59
CA ASN A 66 22.14 14.04 -6.16
C ASN A 66 20.90 13.29 -5.61
N ILE A 67 21.05 12.69 -4.44
CA ILE A 67 19.99 11.86 -3.85
C ILE A 67 18.77 12.69 -3.49
N GLU A 68 18.94 13.91 -3.01
CA GLU A 68 17.87 14.79 -2.58
C GLU A 68 16.96 15.18 -3.74
N ASP A 69 17.53 15.52 -4.90
CA ASP A 69 16.74 15.84 -6.10
C ASP A 69 15.93 14.63 -6.58
N ARG A 70 16.52 13.44 -6.54
CA ARG A 70 15.86 12.19 -6.92
C ARG A 70 14.70 11.83 -5.96
N LEU A 71 14.90 12.04 -4.66
CA LEU A 71 13.86 11.82 -3.66
C LEU A 71 12.72 12.83 -3.79
N LEU A 72 13.03 14.11 -4.04
CA LEU A 72 12.01 15.13 -4.31
C LEU A 72 11.19 14.80 -5.57
N ALA A 73 11.84 14.27 -6.60
CA ALA A 73 11.12 13.82 -7.80
C ALA A 73 10.24 12.59 -7.53
N PHE A 74 10.64 11.71 -6.61
CA PHE A 74 9.79 10.62 -6.15
C PHE A 74 8.58 11.10 -5.36
N ASP A 75 8.74 12.10 -4.47
CA ASP A 75 7.62 12.70 -3.73
C ASP A 75 6.59 13.30 -4.71
N GLU A 76 7.05 14.00 -5.75
CA GLU A 76 6.16 14.50 -6.79
C GLU A 76 5.45 13.38 -7.56
N LEU A 77 6.17 12.34 -7.93
CA LEU A 77 5.58 11.21 -8.66
C LEU A 77 4.55 10.46 -7.80
N GLU A 78 4.84 10.28 -6.51
CA GLU A 78 3.95 9.62 -5.54
C GLU A 78 2.63 10.40 -5.43
N LEU A 79 2.70 11.70 -5.21
CA LEU A 79 1.54 12.58 -5.15
C LEU A 79 0.70 12.52 -6.44
N LEU A 80 1.34 12.44 -7.60
CA LEU A 80 0.64 12.36 -8.88
C LEU A 80 -0.10 11.02 -9.04
N VAL A 81 0.53 9.90 -8.69
CA VAL A 81 -0.07 8.56 -8.85
C VAL A 81 -1.12 8.22 -7.80
N GLU A 82 -1.37 9.06 -6.79
CA GLU A 82 -2.55 8.97 -5.94
C GLU A 82 -3.86 9.11 -6.75
N SER A 83 -3.82 9.84 -7.86
CA SER A 83 -4.92 9.87 -8.82
C SER A 83 -4.94 8.58 -9.65
N ILE A 84 -6.12 7.93 -9.73
CA ILE A 84 -6.33 6.70 -10.52
C ILE A 84 -5.99 6.94 -12.00
N ASP A 85 -6.38 8.06 -12.56
CA ASP A 85 -6.11 8.40 -13.97
C ASP A 85 -4.60 8.51 -14.22
N ASN A 86 -3.87 9.19 -13.34
CA ASN A 86 -2.43 9.32 -13.45
C ASN A 86 -1.70 7.98 -13.24
N ALA A 87 -2.18 7.14 -12.30
CA ALA A 87 -1.63 5.81 -12.12
C ALA A 87 -1.80 4.94 -13.38
N ASN A 88 -2.93 5.06 -14.08
CA ASN A 88 -3.18 4.39 -15.36
C ASN A 88 -2.31 4.97 -16.49
N ASP A 89 -1.91 6.23 -16.41
CA ASP A 89 -1.03 6.87 -17.37
C ASP A 89 0.45 6.40 -17.26
N LEU A 90 0.83 5.67 -16.22
CA LEU A 90 2.18 5.08 -16.11
C LEU A 90 2.52 4.18 -17.31
N LYS A 91 1.56 3.41 -17.84
CA LYS A 91 1.78 2.54 -19.01
C LYS A 91 1.94 3.34 -20.32
N PRO A 92 0.97 4.17 -20.74
CA PRO A 92 1.11 4.95 -21.99
C PRO A 92 2.30 5.92 -21.94
N CYS A 93 2.71 6.36 -20.75
CA CYS A 93 3.91 7.17 -20.58
C CYS A 93 5.21 6.33 -20.53
N ASN A 94 5.14 5.00 -20.58
CA ASN A 94 6.27 4.05 -20.48
C ASN A 94 7.07 4.19 -19.17
N LEU A 95 6.41 4.49 -18.05
CA LEU A 95 7.06 4.78 -16.77
C LEU A 95 7.21 3.54 -15.87
N TRP A 96 6.47 2.44 -16.11
CA TRP A 96 6.60 1.23 -15.29
C TRP A 96 8.02 0.65 -15.29
N LYS A 97 8.65 0.50 -16.47
CA LYS A 97 9.99 -0.09 -16.55
C LYS A 97 11.06 0.72 -15.81
N PRO A 98 11.20 2.04 -16.03
CA PRO A 98 12.16 2.84 -15.27
C PRO A 98 11.83 2.89 -13.77
N LEU A 99 10.57 2.88 -13.35
CA LEU A 99 10.18 2.82 -11.93
C LEU A 99 10.62 1.48 -11.31
N LEU A 100 10.31 0.36 -11.95
CA LEU A 100 10.68 -0.97 -11.47
C LEU A 100 12.21 -1.19 -11.43
N ALA A 101 12.97 -0.53 -12.30
CA ALA A 101 14.43 -0.59 -12.26
C ALA A 101 14.99 -0.01 -10.95
N GLN A 102 14.31 0.96 -10.32
CA GLN A 102 14.76 1.60 -9.08
C GLN A 102 14.72 0.65 -7.86
N PHE A 103 14.05 -0.48 -7.93
CA PHE A 103 14.15 -1.52 -6.89
C PHE A 103 15.55 -2.13 -6.75
N GLN A 104 16.45 -1.90 -7.68
CA GLN A 104 17.83 -2.34 -7.66
C GLN A 104 18.82 -1.19 -7.44
N ASP A 105 18.34 0.02 -7.14
CA ASP A 105 19.21 1.16 -6.88
C ASP A 105 20.11 0.90 -5.66
N PRO A 106 21.39 1.32 -5.67
CA PRO A 106 22.27 1.20 -4.51
C PRO A 106 21.72 1.88 -3.24
N SER A 107 21.03 3.01 -3.40
CA SER A 107 20.42 3.73 -2.29
C SER A 107 19.19 3.01 -1.73
N GLU A 108 19.18 2.79 -0.41
CA GLU A 108 18.02 2.25 0.30
C GLU A 108 16.79 3.14 0.10
N ASP A 109 16.94 4.46 0.22
CA ASP A 109 15.84 5.40 0.14
C ASP A 109 15.18 5.38 -1.23
N ILE A 110 15.95 5.28 -2.32
CA ILE A 110 15.41 5.12 -3.68
C ILE A 110 14.60 3.83 -3.79
N ARG A 111 15.10 2.71 -3.25
CA ARG A 111 14.36 1.44 -3.26
C ARG A 111 13.06 1.52 -2.45
N VAL A 112 13.08 2.22 -1.30
CA VAL A 112 11.90 2.47 -0.47
C VAL A 112 10.84 3.23 -1.27
N PHE A 113 11.22 4.33 -1.93
CA PHE A 113 10.30 5.13 -2.72
C PHE A 113 9.78 4.38 -3.95
N ALA A 114 10.63 3.61 -4.64
CA ALA A 114 10.19 2.77 -5.77
C ALA A 114 9.08 1.79 -5.34
N ALA A 115 9.24 1.14 -4.19
CA ALA A 115 8.22 0.24 -3.65
C ALA A 115 6.96 1.01 -3.19
N TRP A 116 7.14 2.19 -2.61
CA TRP A 116 6.02 3.02 -2.17
C TRP A 116 5.17 3.50 -3.34
N VAL A 117 5.77 4.20 -4.31
CA VAL A 117 5.07 4.68 -5.52
C VAL A 117 4.36 3.55 -6.26
N THR A 118 5.01 2.38 -6.38
CA THR A 118 4.39 1.20 -6.97
C THR A 118 3.14 0.77 -6.18
N ALA A 119 3.23 0.71 -4.85
CA ALA A 119 2.11 0.31 -4.01
C ALA A 119 0.94 1.31 -4.12
N THR A 120 1.22 2.62 -4.08
CA THR A 120 0.22 3.69 -4.25
C THR A 120 -0.49 3.56 -5.60
N ALA A 121 0.25 3.40 -6.68
CA ALA A 121 -0.30 3.32 -8.03
C ALA A 121 -1.24 2.12 -8.25
N ILE A 122 -0.93 0.96 -7.66
CA ILE A 122 -1.75 -0.26 -7.84
C ILE A 122 -2.84 -0.42 -6.78
N GLN A 123 -2.81 0.37 -5.69
CA GLN A 123 -3.78 0.23 -4.60
C GLN A 123 -5.20 0.53 -5.08
N ASN A 124 -6.11 -0.45 -4.95
CA ASN A 124 -7.50 -0.34 -5.42
C ASN A 124 -7.63 0.03 -6.92
N ASN A 125 -6.61 -0.23 -7.72
CA ASN A 125 -6.55 0.07 -9.14
C ASN A 125 -6.20 -1.19 -9.96
N PRO A 126 -7.20 -1.98 -10.39
CA PRO A 126 -6.98 -3.22 -11.14
C PRO A 126 -6.28 -3.00 -12.49
N ASP A 127 -6.51 -1.88 -13.16
CA ASP A 127 -5.90 -1.57 -14.46
C ASP A 127 -4.40 -1.30 -14.30
N ALA A 128 -4.01 -0.45 -13.34
CA ALA A 128 -2.61 -0.22 -13.02
C ALA A 128 -1.92 -1.50 -12.52
N ALA A 129 -2.61 -2.34 -11.72
CA ALA A 129 -2.07 -3.62 -11.27
C ALA A 129 -1.81 -4.57 -12.44
N LYS A 130 -2.73 -4.64 -13.40
CA LYS A 130 -2.54 -5.42 -14.64
C LYS A 130 -1.34 -4.90 -15.43
N ASP A 131 -1.20 -3.59 -15.59
CA ASP A 131 -0.10 -2.99 -16.32
C ASP A 131 1.25 -3.20 -15.63
N TRP A 132 1.27 -3.17 -14.30
CA TRP A 132 2.42 -3.53 -13.48
C TRP A 132 2.81 -5.02 -13.68
N ILE A 133 1.82 -5.94 -13.74
CA ILE A 133 2.06 -7.36 -14.04
C ILE A 133 2.67 -7.52 -15.44
N ASP A 134 2.09 -6.85 -16.46
CA ASP A 134 2.59 -6.85 -17.84
C ASP A 134 4.04 -6.31 -17.95
N ALA A 135 4.43 -5.43 -17.02
CA ALA A 135 5.78 -4.89 -16.91
C ALA A 135 6.77 -5.78 -16.11
N ASN A 136 6.41 -7.03 -15.81
CA ASN A 136 7.15 -7.99 -14.99
C ASN A 136 7.27 -7.61 -13.50
N GLY A 137 6.25 -6.96 -12.95
CA GLY A 137 6.22 -6.52 -11.57
C GLY A 137 6.39 -7.65 -10.56
N PHE A 138 5.83 -8.83 -10.80
CA PHE A 138 6.02 -9.99 -9.92
C PHE A 138 7.49 -10.44 -9.83
N ASP A 139 8.25 -10.38 -10.91
CA ASP A 139 9.66 -10.79 -10.91
C ASP A 139 10.50 -9.81 -10.05
N VAL A 140 10.18 -8.52 -10.14
CA VAL A 140 10.82 -7.47 -9.33
C VAL A 140 10.46 -7.62 -7.86
N LEU A 141 9.17 -7.83 -7.56
CA LEU A 141 8.68 -8.03 -6.19
C LEU A 141 9.29 -9.28 -5.54
N GLU A 142 9.32 -10.40 -6.27
CA GLU A 142 9.93 -11.65 -5.82
C GLU A 142 11.39 -11.44 -5.45
N LYS A 143 12.17 -10.81 -6.33
CA LYS A 143 13.58 -10.51 -6.09
C LYS A 143 13.75 -9.58 -4.88
N ALA A 144 12.92 -8.53 -4.77
CA ALA A 144 12.96 -7.61 -3.64
C ALA A 144 12.68 -8.35 -2.32
N VAL A 145 11.66 -9.19 -2.25
CA VAL A 145 11.32 -9.93 -1.03
C VAL A 145 12.37 -10.99 -0.68
N GLN A 146 12.99 -11.63 -1.68
CA GLN A 146 13.98 -12.71 -1.44
C GLN A 146 15.35 -12.19 -1.01
N SER A 147 15.83 -11.11 -1.59
CA SER A 147 17.21 -10.63 -1.45
C SER A 147 17.37 -9.35 -0.63
N GLU A 148 16.28 -8.62 -0.36
CA GLU A 148 16.38 -7.35 0.37
C GLU A 148 16.65 -7.58 1.86
N THR A 149 17.55 -6.77 2.41
CA THR A 149 17.91 -6.78 3.82
C THR A 149 17.36 -5.57 4.59
N SER A 150 16.97 -4.52 3.88
CA SER A 150 16.37 -3.33 4.49
C SER A 150 14.94 -3.60 4.92
N GLU A 151 14.68 -3.41 6.22
CA GLU A 151 13.33 -3.51 6.78
C GLU A 151 12.35 -2.50 6.20
N LYS A 152 12.85 -1.30 5.87
CA LYS A 152 12.04 -0.24 5.28
C LYS A 152 11.56 -0.62 3.88
N VAL A 153 12.43 -1.17 3.06
CA VAL A 153 12.09 -1.62 1.70
C VAL A 153 11.10 -2.78 1.77
N VAL A 154 11.35 -3.79 2.63
CA VAL A 154 10.43 -4.91 2.83
C VAL A 154 9.06 -4.41 3.31
N ALA A 155 8.99 -3.45 4.22
CA ALA A 155 7.73 -2.89 4.69
C ALA A 155 6.92 -2.24 3.55
N LYS A 156 7.58 -1.53 2.63
CA LYS A 156 6.91 -0.96 1.44
C LYS A 156 6.54 -2.04 0.42
N ALA A 157 7.37 -3.05 0.22
CA ALA A 157 7.04 -4.19 -0.65
C ALA A 157 5.81 -4.97 -0.13
N VAL A 158 5.62 -5.07 1.19
CA VAL A 158 4.42 -5.66 1.79
C VAL A 158 3.15 -4.86 1.46
N ASN A 159 3.24 -3.55 1.20
CA ASN A 159 2.10 -2.77 0.73
C ASN A 159 1.65 -3.21 -0.67
N ILE A 160 2.60 -3.52 -1.56
CA ILE A 160 2.30 -4.10 -2.89
C ILE A 160 1.58 -5.44 -2.72
N VAL A 161 2.10 -6.33 -1.86
CA VAL A 161 1.47 -7.62 -1.56
C VAL A 161 0.06 -7.42 -1.01
N SER A 162 -0.13 -6.47 -0.09
CA SER A 162 -1.44 -6.13 0.49
C SER A 162 -2.44 -5.69 -0.59
N ALA A 163 -2.02 -4.83 -1.51
CA ALA A 163 -2.87 -4.40 -2.62
C ALA A 163 -3.30 -5.59 -3.49
N LEU A 164 -2.37 -6.46 -3.86
CA LEU A 164 -2.64 -7.63 -4.70
C LEU A 164 -3.55 -8.68 -4.02
N VAL A 165 -3.33 -8.95 -2.72
CA VAL A 165 -4.13 -9.89 -1.93
C VAL A 165 -5.59 -9.42 -1.85
N ASN A 166 -5.82 -8.12 -1.69
CA ASN A 166 -7.17 -7.55 -1.61
C ASN A 166 -7.90 -7.51 -2.96
N MET A 167 -7.18 -7.64 -4.07
CA MET A 167 -7.79 -7.58 -5.41
C MET A 167 -8.34 -8.92 -5.88
N SER A 168 -7.59 -10.02 -5.71
CA SER A 168 -7.95 -11.26 -6.41
C SER A 168 -7.28 -12.49 -5.81
N LYS A 169 -8.03 -13.63 -5.81
CA LYS A 169 -7.49 -14.96 -5.47
C LYS A 169 -6.39 -15.42 -6.41
N ASP A 170 -6.41 -15.00 -7.66
CA ASP A 170 -5.39 -15.37 -8.66
C ASP A 170 -4.05 -14.70 -8.32
N HIS A 171 -4.09 -13.46 -7.83
CA HIS A 171 -2.89 -12.80 -7.32
C HIS A 171 -2.33 -13.52 -6.09
N ILE A 172 -3.20 -13.95 -5.16
CA ILE A 172 -2.78 -14.73 -3.99
C ILE A 172 -2.11 -16.03 -4.45
N ALA A 173 -2.72 -16.75 -5.39
CA ALA A 173 -2.15 -17.98 -5.93
C ALA A 173 -0.78 -17.75 -6.58
N THR A 174 -0.62 -16.65 -7.32
CA THR A 174 0.65 -16.27 -7.95
C THR A 174 1.72 -15.92 -6.91
N LEU A 175 1.38 -15.12 -5.90
CA LEU A 175 2.29 -14.78 -4.79
C LEU A 175 2.74 -16.04 -4.03
N HIS A 176 1.82 -17.00 -3.81
CA HIS A 176 2.13 -18.26 -3.17
C HIS A 176 3.04 -19.15 -4.03
N ALA A 177 2.70 -19.34 -5.31
CA ALA A 177 3.47 -20.16 -6.23
C ALA A 177 4.91 -19.65 -6.43
N ARG A 178 5.13 -18.35 -6.35
CA ARG A 178 6.45 -17.71 -6.40
C ARG A 178 7.21 -17.75 -5.07
N GLY A 179 6.64 -18.32 -4.01
CA GLY A 179 7.27 -18.40 -2.70
C GLY A 179 7.33 -17.05 -1.94
N ILE A 180 6.73 -15.98 -2.47
CA ILE A 180 6.73 -14.65 -1.84
C ILE A 180 6.05 -14.71 -0.47
N LEU A 181 4.87 -15.35 -0.38
CA LEU A 181 4.15 -15.47 0.89
C LEU A 181 4.92 -16.32 1.91
N ALA A 182 5.57 -17.41 1.48
CA ALA A 182 6.38 -18.22 2.38
C ALA A 182 7.59 -17.44 2.94
N LYS A 183 8.26 -16.64 2.12
CA LYS A 183 9.35 -15.78 2.55
C LYS A 183 8.89 -14.71 3.54
N LEU A 184 7.74 -14.07 3.27
CA LEU A 184 7.16 -13.07 4.17
C LEU A 184 6.67 -13.70 5.50
N ALA A 185 6.14 -14.93 5.48
CA ALA A 185 5.79 -15.64 6.71
C ALA A 185 7.02 -15.84 7.62
N ALA A 186 8.19 -16.12 7.05
CA ALA A 186 9.42 -16.24 7.83
C ALA A 186 9.81 -14.93 8.53
N HIS A 187 9.49 -13.77 7.98
CA HIS A 187 9.74 -12.48 8.66
C HIS A 187 8.92 -12.35 9.96
N LEU A 188 7.68 -12.84 9.99
CA LEU A 188 6.87 -12.83 11.22
C LEU A 188 7.50 -13.67 12.35
N HIS A 189 8.14 -14.78 11.99
CA HIS A 189 8.71 -15.70 13.00
C HIS A 189 10.07 -15.26 13.57
N HIS A 190 10.85 -14.50 12.79
CA HIS A 190 12.23 -14.19 13.17
C HIS A 190 12.45 -12.76 13.67
N ARG A 191 11.48 -11.86 13.51
CA ARG A 191 11.67 -10.44 13.81
C ARG A 191 10.45 -9.87 14.56
N PRO A 192 10.53 -9.76 15.88
CA PRO A 192 9.49 -9.10 16.67
C PRO A 192 9.41 -7.62 16.30
N ARG A 193 8.20 -7.11 16.18
CA ARG A 193 7.91 -5.68 15.91
C ARG A 193 8.57 -5.10 14.65
N HIS A 194 8.80 -5.92 13.63
CA HIS A 194 9.18 -5.41 12.33
C HIS A 194 8.13 -4.42 11.82
N ALA A 195 8.57 -3.34 11.16
CA ALA A 195 7.65 -2.32 10.61
C ALA A 195 6.56 -2.90 9.70
N ALA A 196 6.82 -4.05 9.07
CA ALA A 196 5.87 -4.77 8.23
C ALA A 196 4.92 -5.71 9.00
N SER A 197 5.22 -6.09 10.26
CA SER A 197 4.51 -7.19 10.96
C SER A 197 3.02 -6.95 11.08
N LYS A 198 2.63 -5.74 11.47
CA LYS A 198 1.22 -5.33 11.58
C LYS A 198 0.45 -5.51 10.26
N ARG A 199 1.05 -5.13 9.16
CA ARG A 199 0.46 -5.29 7.83
C ARG A 199 0.50 -6.74 7.37
N LEU A 200 1.55 -7.48 7.69
CA LEU A 200 1.65 -8.90 7.37
C LEU A 200 0.56 -9.73 8.04
N PHE A 201 0.21 -9.47 9.29
CA PHE A 201 -0.92 -10.14 9.94
C PHE A 201 -2.22 -9.92 9.17
N HIS A 202 -2.50 -8.66 8.78
CA HIS A 202 -3.66 -8.33 7.97
C HIS A 202 -3.62 -9.03 6.59
N VAL A 203 -2.49 -8.99 5.91
CA VAL A 203 -2.28 -9.65 4.60
C VAL A 203 -2.55 -11.15 4.70
N PHE A 204 -1.97 -11.83 5.70
CA PHE A 204 -2.15 -13.27 5.84
C PHE A 204 -3.55 -13.66 6.30
N ARG A 205 -4.19 -12.87 7.18
CA ARG A 205 -5.61 -13.06 7.50
C ARG A 205 -6.45 -13.03 6.23
N ASN A 206 -6.38 -11.97 5.45
CA ASN A 206 -7.16 -11.81 4.23
C ASN A 206 -6.85 -12.90 3.18
N ALA A 207 -5.59 -13.28 3.06
CA ALA A 207 -5.18 -14.36 2.14
C ALA A 207 -5.75 -15.72 2.57
N ILE A 208 -5.76 -16.05 3.87
CA ILE A 208 -6.33 -17.29 4.41
C ILE A 208 -7.86 -17.30 4.28
N ASP A 209 -8.53 -16.18 4.57
CA ASP A 209 -9.98 -16.07 4.42
C ASP A 209 -10.41 -16.30 2.96
N ALA A 210 -9.63 -15.78 2.01
CA ALA A 210 -9.86 -15.98 0.58
C ALA A 210 -9.45 -17.37 0.08
N VAL A 211 -8.36 -17.95 0.62
CA VAL A 211 -7.74 -19.22 0.20
C VAL A 211 -7.30 -20.00 1.44
N PRO A 212 -8.20 -20.77 2.09
CA PRO A 212 -7.94 -21.47 3.36
C PRO A 212 -6.72 -22.40 3.36
N ASN A 213 -6.33 -22.93 2.20
CA ASN A 213 -5.15 -23.78 2.07
C ASN A 213 -3.83 -23.07 2.45
N LEU A 214 -3.79 -21.72 2.43
CA LEU A 214 -2.62 -20.95 2.83
C LEU A 214 -2.30 -21.09 4.33
N ALA A 215 -3.26 -21.46 5.17
CA ALA A 215 -3.01 -21.73 6.58
C ALA A 215 -1.94 -22.80 6.81
N VAL A 216 -1.74 -23.71 5.86
CA VAL A 216 -0.70 -24.75 5.92
C VAL A 216 0.72 -24.15 5.95
N LEU A 217 0.94 -22.95 5.47
CA LEU A 217 2.23 -22.24 5.60
C LEU A 217 2.68 -22.10 7.08
N PHE A 218 1.72 -22.10 8.00
CA PHE A 218 1.91 -21.86 9.42
C PHE A 218 1.74 -23.12 10.27
N SER A 219 1.64 -24.32 9.65
CA SER A 219 1.37 -25.59 10.31
C SER A 219 2.60 -26.28 10.90
N ALA A 220 3.80 -25.73 10.74
CA ALA A 220 4.99 -26.28 11.36
C ALA A 220 4.82 -26.29 12.88
N PRO A 221 5.21 -27.39 13.58
CA PRO A 221 5.07 -27.49 15.02
C PRO A 221 5.70 -26.30 15.77
N GLY A 222 4.93 -25.66 16.64
CA GLY A 222 5.39 -24.50 17.42
C GLY A 222 5.43 -23.17 16.66
N TRP A 223 5.02 -23.13 15.37
CA TRP A 223 5.08 -21.89 14.61
C TRP A 223 4.15 -20.82 15.20
N LEU A 224 2.88 -21.17 15.45
CA LEU A 224 1.92 -20.24 16.09
C LEU A 224 2.29 -19.94 17.55
N ASP A 225 2.83 -20.90 18.28
CA ASP A 225 3.32 -20.66 19.65
C ASP A 225 4.43 -19.58 19.62
N GLY A 226 5.34 -19.65 18.65
CA GLY A 226 6.37 -18.63 18.45
C GLY A 226 5.80 -17.24 18.12
N VAL A 227 4.73 -17.15 17.33
CA VAL A 227 4.02 -15.88 17.10
C VAL A 227 3.40 -15.33 18.38
N VAL A 228 2.76 -16.18 19.21
CA VAL A 228 2.22 -15.76 20.50
C VAL A 228 3.33 -15.23 21.40
N ASP A 229 4.45 -15.96 21.51
CA ASP A 229 5.58 -15.55 22.36
C ASP A 229 6.17 -14.21 21.92
N ILE A 230 6.35 -14.01 20.63
CA ILE A 230 7.03 -12.83 20.08
C ILE A 230 6.10 -11.62 20.00
N HIS A 231 4.86 -11.81 19.60
CA HIS A 231 3.97 -10.69 19.21
C HIS A 231 2.87 -10.39 20.22
N ILE A 232 2.52 -11.34 21.09
CA ILE A 232 1.50 -11.13 22.12
C ILE A 232 2.17 -10.91 23.48
N ARG A 233 2.96 -11.89 23.95
CA ARG A 233 3.58 -11.84 25.29
C ARG A 233 4.67 -10.77 25.44
N CYS A 234 5.34 -10.40 24.34
CA CYS A 234 6.37 -9.35 24.35
C CYS A 234 5.84 -7.97 23.93
N THR A 235 4.56 -7.86 23.63
CA THR A 235 3.95 -6.60 23.14
C THR A 235 2.87 -6.15 24.13
N THR A 236 2.66 -4.97 24.15
CA THR A 236 2.23 -4.17 24.85
C THR A 236 1.10 -3.14 24.73
N GLU A 237 1.22 -2.02 24.16
CA GLU A 237 0.28 -0.92 24.23
C GLU A 237 -0.40 -0.62 22.88
N ASP A 238 0.05 -1.23 21.76
CA ASP A 238 -0.56 -1.05 20.43
C ASP A 238 -1.72 -2.06 20.24
N ILE A 239 -2.93 -1.63 20.57
CA ILE A 239 -4.15 -2.44 20.50
C ILE A 239 -4.44 -2.88 19.07
N ASP A 240 -4.27 -2.00 18.08
CA ASP A 240 -4.47 -2.33 16.66
C ASP A 240 -3.47 -3.40 16.18
N TYR A 241 -2.25 -3.40 16.73
CA TYR A 241 -1.28 -4.48 16.47
C TYR A 241 -1.73 -5.81 17.06
N LEU A 242 -2.16 -5.79 18.32
CA LEU A 242 -2.65 -6.99 19.02
C LEU A 242 -3.87 -7.57 18.30
N GLU A 243 -4.83 -6.74 17.94
CA GLU A 243 -6.04 -7.16 17.25
C GLU A 243 -5.73 -7.83 15.91
N LYS A 244 -4.84 -7.27 15.10
CA LYS A 244 -4.42 -7.86 13.82
C LYS A 244 -3.70 -9.19 14.01
N CYS A 245 -2.86 -9.30 15.06
CA CYS A 245 -2.18 -10.53 15.41
C CYS A 245 -3.19 -11.61 15.85
N LEU A 246 -4.13 -11.27 16.73
CA LEU A 246 -5.16 -12.19 17.20
C LEU A 246 -6.08 -12.65 16.07
N ALA A 247 -6.53 -11.72 15.22
CA ALA A 247 -7.34 -12.05 14.06
C ALA A 247 -6.63 -12.99 13.08
N PHE A 248 -5.32 -12.82 12.88
CA PHE A 248 -4.51 -13.73 12.08
C PHE A 248 -4.42 -15.13 12.72
N ILE A 249 -4.15 -15.23 14.04
CA ILE A 249 -4.07 -16.52 14.75
C ILE A 249 -5.41 -17.25 14.65
N VAL A 250 -6.52 -16.54 14.82
CA VAL A 250 -7.88 -17.09 14.69
C VAL A 250 -8.13 -17.59 13.26
N ALA A 251 -7.82 -16.81 12.25
CA ALA A 251 -7.96 -17.21 10.86
C ALA A 251 -7.16 -18.48 10.53
N CYS A 252 -5.92 -18.57 11.00
CA CYS A 252 -5.10 -19.79 10.89
C CYS A 252 -5.78 -21.00 11.53
N SER A 253 -6.32 -20.83 12.73
CA SER A 253 -6.85 -21.93 13.56
C SER A 253 -8.22 -22.42 13.08
N LEU A 254 -9.02 -21.55 12.50
CA LEU A 254 -10.35 -21.88 11.97
C LEU A 254 -10.33 -22.26 10.49
N ALA A 255 -9.20 -22.09 9.80
CA ALA A 255 -9.07 -22.45 8.40
C ALA A 255 -9.42 -23.93 8.18
N LYS A 256 -10.06 -24.22 7.04
CA LYS A 256 -10.40 -25.58 6.61
C LYS A 256 -9.65 -25.88 5.31
N PRO A 257 -8.33 -26.17 5.36
CA PRO A 257 -7.58 -26.50 4.18
C PRO A 257 -8.08 -27.83 3.59
N SER A 258 -8.10 -27.95 2.27
CA SER A 258 -8.48 -29.19 1.57
C SER A 258 -7.41 -30.29 1.72
N ALA A 259 -6.18 -29.93 2.05
CA ALA A 259 -5.08 -30.84 2.30
C ALA A 259 -4.23 -30.33 3.47
N GLY A 260 -3.77 -31.26 4.32
CA GLY A 260 -3.04 -30.90 5.54
C GLY A 260 -3.96 -30.55 6.70
N ALA A 261 -3.37 -30.20 7.84
CA ALA A 261 -4.09 -29.76 9.02
C ALA A 261 -3.95 -28.26 9.19
N ALA A 262 -5.01 -27.60 9.63
CA ALA A 262 -4.93 -26.21 10.08
C ALA A 262 -3.99 -26.13 11.30
N PRO A 263 -3.17 -25.09 11.39
CA PRO A 263 -2.36 -24.86 12.58
C PRO A 263 -3.28 -24.58 13.76
N SER A 264 -2.91 -25.07 14.93
CA SER A 264 -3.71 -24.87 16.15
C SER A 264 -2.81 -24.75 17.37
N LEU A 265 -3.29 -24.01 18.35
CA LEU A 265 -2.67 -23.85 19.65
C LEU A 265 -3.35 -24.77 20.69
N LYS A 266 -2.73 -24.96 21.85
CA LYS A 266 -3.36 -25.61 22.98
C LYS A 266 -4.51 -24.76 23.52
N LYS A 267 -5.59 -25.38 24.03
CA LYS A 267 -6.75 -24.66 24.60
C LYS A 267 -6.34 -23.66 25.72
N ALA A 268 -5.32 -23.98 26.49
CA ALA A 268 -4.81 -23.07 27.53
C ALA A 268 -4.27 -21.76 26.94
N VAL A 269 -3.62 -21.82 25.76
CA VAL A 269 -3.12 -20.63 25.06
C VAL A 269 -4.29 -19.81 24.48
N TYR A 270 -5.30 -20.46 23.89
CA TYR A 270 -6.49 -19.72 23.45
C TYR A 270 -7.21 -18.99 24.59
N ARG A 271 -7.24 -19.56 25.81
CA ARG A 271 -7.78 -18.88 27.00
C ARG A 271 -6.96 -17.66 27.40
N GLU A 272 -5.63 -17.75 27.32
CA GLU A 272 -4.72 -16.62 27.51
C GLU A 272 -5.00 -15.52 26.47
N LEU A 273 -5.11 -15.88 25.19
CA LEU A 273 -5.41 -14.92 24.12
C LEU A 273 -6.79 -14.28 24.28
N LEU A 274 -7.78 -15.03 24.75
CA LEU A 274 -9.10 -14.52 25.07
C LEU A 274 -9.05 -13.51 26.23
N ASP A 275 -8.26 -13.79 27.26
CA ASP A 275 -8.07 -12.86 28.38
C ASP A 275 -7.43 -11.54 27.90
N VAL A 276 -6.40 -11.62 27.05
CA VAL A 276 -5.80 -10.43 26.42
C VAL A 276 -6.81 -9.66 25.57
N ALA A 277 -7.68 -10.34 24.83
CA ALA A 277 -8.70 -9.70 24.01
C ALA A 277 -9.82 -9.01 24.83
N LEU A 278 -10.14 -9.57 26.00
CA LEU A 278 -11.15 -9.01 26.90
C LEU A 278 -10.60 -7.90 27.79
N ASN A 279 -9.30 -7.93 28.07
CA ASN A 279 -8.60 -6.99 28.95
C ASN A 279 -7.36 -6.45 28.22
N PRO A 280 -7.54 -5.72 27.10
CA PRO A 280 -6.42 -5.18 26.35
C PRO A 280 -5.61 -4.21 27.22
N PRO A 281 -4.29 -4.15 27.04
CA PRO A 281 -3.44 -3.25 27.83
C PRO A 281 -3.66 -1.80 27.42
N GLY A 282 -3.63 -0.88 28.41
CA GLY A 282 -3.76 0.58 28.20
C GLY A 282 -4.98 1.14 28.92
N ASP A 283 -4.86 2.39 29.39
CA ASP A 283 -5.91 3.06 30.17
C ASP A 283 -7.12 3.51 29.29
N ASP A 284 -6.92 3.69 28.00
CA ASP A 284 -7.94 4.09 27.02
C ASP A 284 -8.25 2.95 26.02
N ALA A 285 -8.18 1.70 26.46
CA ALA A 285 -8.34 0.55 25.59
C ALA A 285 -9.76 0.49 24.99
N GLU A 286 -9.87 0.74 23.69
CA GLU A 286 -11.09 0.42 22.94
C GLU A 286 -11.32 -1.11 22.95
N ALA A 287 -12.59 -1.51 23.00
CA ALA A 287 -12.95 -2.92 22.92
C ALA A 287 -12.47 -3.51 21.60
N MET A 288 -11.80 -4.67 21.66
CA MET A 288 -11.40 -5.40 20.45
C MET A 288 -12.60 -5.86 19.63
N ASP A 289 -12.38 -6.13 18.36
CA ASP A 289 -13.40 -6.64 17.43
C ASP A 289 -14.16 -7.83 18.07
N GLN A 290 -15.46 -7.68 18.23
CA GLN A 290 -16.34 -8.67 18.87
C GLN A 290 -16.29 -10.01 18.14
N GLU A 291 -16.13 -10.01 16.82
CA GLU A 291 -16.02 -11.24 16.04
C GLU A 291 -14.77 -12.04 16.43
N VAL A 292 -13.64 -11.40 16.59
CA VAL A 292 -12.38 -12.03 17.03
C VAL A 292 -12.54 -12.60 18.44
N VAL A 293 -13.17 -11.86 19.36
CA VAL A 293 -13.45 -12.32 20.72
C VAL A 293 -14.33 -13.57 20.74
N ASP A 294 -15.40 -13.59 19.94
CA ASP A 294 -16.34 -14.73 19.90
C ASP A 294 -15.70 -15.98 19.26
N GLN A 295 -14.87 -15.78 18.25
CA GLN A 295 -14.07 -16.86 17.66
C GLN A 295 -13.04 -17.41 18.64
N LEU A 296 -12.36 -16.58 19.42
CA LEU A 296 -11.45 -17.02 20.48
C LEU A 296 -12.18 -17.79 21.59
N ARG A 297 -13.39 -17.37 21.99
CA ARG A 297 -14.23 -18.14 22.93
C ARG A 297 -14.51 -19.54 22.41
N THR A 298 -14.82 -19.67 21.14
CA THR A 298 -15.07 -20.97 20.50
C THR A 298 -13.82 -21.86 20.52
N LEU A 299 -12.65 -21.32 20.24
CA LEU A 299 -11.38 -22.04 20.25
C LEU A 299 -10.91 -22.40 21.69
N ALA A 300 -11.27 -21.59 22.68
CA ALA A 300 -10.92 -21.79 24.10
C ALA A 300 -11.82 -22.79 24.82
N ALA A 301 -13.03 -23.04 24.31
CA ALA A 301 -13.98 -24.01 24.85
C ALA A 301 -13.54 -25.47 24.63
#